data_88404ae86bc8f67fcf8d96d36aa0e73d
#
_entry.id   88404ae86bc8f67fcf8d96d36aa0e73d
#
_cell.length_a   1.000
_cell.length_b   1.000
_cell.length_c   1.000
_cell.angle_alpha   90.00
_cell.angle_beta   90.00
_cell.angle_gamma   90.00
#
_symmetry.space_group_name_H-M   'P 1'
#
loop_
_entity.id
_entity.type
_entity.pdbx_description
1 polymer ?
#
loop_
_entity_poly.entity_id
_entity_poly.type
_entity_poly.pdbx_seq_one_letter_code
_entity_poly.pdbx_strand_id
1 'polypeptide(L)'
;MPALNKEKNFIITETSNSRKYAYDQDYPVNLGFLPVTAAEINVKRFFGALAGPEGQALVYKKVDSCCPFPSKKNEMGAGILDIYEVTWNGLSTPKKIYINLYEKGKVVAPQGLSIKPIAP
;
A
#
# COMPACT_ATOMS: atom_id res chain seq x y z
N MET A 1 3.58 4.80 -11.83
CA MET A 1 4.19 4.05 -10.71
C MET A 1 5.47 4.73 -10.28
N PRO A 2 5.81 4.72 -8.97
CA PRO A 2 7.05 5.33 -8.50
C PRO A 2 8.28 4.60 -9.02
N ALA A 3 9.39 5.32 -9.09
CA ALA A 3 10.68 4.70 -9.35
C ALA A 3 11.09 3.82 -8.16
N LEU A 4 12.08 2.97 -8.35
CA LEU A 4 12.61 2.08 -7.32
C LEU A 4 13.95 2.59 -6.81
N ASN A 5 14.18 2.44 -5.51
CA ASN A 5 15.49 2.72 -4.92
C ASN A 5 16.43 1.50 -5.05
N LYS A 6 17.61 1.56 -4.42
CA LYS A 6 18.60 0.48 -4.49
C LYS A 6 18.08 -0.83 -3.90
N GLU A 7 17.17 -0.76 -2.94
CA GLU A 7 16.60 -1.94 -2.29
C GLU A 7 15.37 -2.46 -3.02
N LYS A 8 15.05 -1.89 -4.18
CA LYS A 8 13.87 -2.23 -4.98
C LYS A 8 12.56 -1.85 -4.29
N ASN A 9 12.58 -0.92 -3.34
CA ASN A 9 11.38 -0.32 -2.76
C ASN A 9 10.98 0.90 -3.57
N PHE A 10 9.70 1.27 -3.49
CA PHE A 10 9.23 2.48 -4.16
C PHE A 10 9.88 3.72 -3.54
N ILE A 11 10.17 4.70 -4.40
CA ILE A 11 10.59 6.03 -3.95
C ILE A 11 9.32 6.84 -3.74
N ILE A 12 8.94 7.06 -2.49
CA ILE A 12 7.75 7.82 -2.10
C ILE A 12 8.24 9.14 -1.51
N THR A 13 7.74 10.26 -2.02
CA THR A 13 8.23 11.58 -1.65
C THR A 13 7.17 12.46 -1.00
N GLU A 14 5.93 12.02 -0.98
CA GLU A 14 4.81 12.82 -0.47
C GLU A 14 3.95 12.01 0.47
N THR A 15 3.32 12.71 1.42
CA THR A 15 2.28 12.14 2.27
C THR A 15 0.91 12.57 1.74
N SER A 16 -0.08 11.69 1.83
CA SER A 16 -1.43 11.98 1.35
C SER A 16 -2.03 13.19 2.07
N ASN A 17 -2.78 13.99 1.32
CA ASN A 17 -3.59 15.07 1.89
C ASN A 17 -4.90 14.56 2.47
N SER A 18 -5.27 13.33 2.19
CA SER A 18 -6.54 12.74 2.63
C SER A 18 -6.30 11.77 3.78
N ARG A 19 -7.08 11.91 4.85
CA ARG A 19 -7.05 10.96 5.96
C ARG A 19 -7.66 9.61 5.60
N LYS A 20 -8.44 9.56 4.51
CA LYS A 20 -9.09 8.32 4.06
C LYS A 20 -8.17 7.45 3.21
N TYR A 21 -7.19 8.05 2.55
CA TYR A 21 -6.30 7.31 1.65
C TYR A 21 -5.67 6.13 2.37
N ALA A 22 -5.77 4.96 1.78
CA ALA A 22 -5.31 3.66 2.28
C ALA A 22 -6.19 3.06 3.40
N TYR A 23 -6.91 3.88 4.16
CA TYR A 23 -7.67 3.42 5.32
C TYR A 23 -9.16 3.21 5.05
N ASP A 24 -9.62 3.60 3.86
CA ASP A 24 -11.02 3.52 3.45
C ASP A 24 -11.09 2.74 2.14
N GLN A 25 -12.07 1.84 2.02
CA GLN A 25 -12.22 1.02 0.82
C GLN A 25 -12.45 1.84 -0.45
N ASP A 26 -12.97 3.05 -0.33
CA ASP A 26 -13.19 3.94 -1.47
C ASP A 26 -11.95 4.73 -1.87
N TYR A 27 -10.88 4.65 -1.07
CA TYR A 27 -9.62 5.37 -1.31
C TYR A 27 -8.42 4.44 -1.15
N PRO A 28 -8.40 3.29 -1.86
CA PRO A 28 -7.32 2.33 -1.68
C PRO A 28 -6.01 2.82 -2.27
N VAL A 29 -4.93 2.17 -1.87
CA VAL A 29 -3.62 2.37 -2.50
C VAL A 29 -3.61 1.63 -3.83
N ASN A 30 -3.47 2.35 -4.94
CA ASN A 30 -3.47 1.77 -6.28
C ASN A 30 -2.05 1.42 -6.69
N LEU A 31 -1.68 0.14 -6.58
CA LEU A 31 -0.30 -0.32 -6.85
C LEU A 31 -0.10 -0.86 -8.26
N GLY A 32 -1.15 -0.82 -9.09
CA GLY A 32 -1.05 -1.21 -10.48
C GLY A 32 -1.37 -2.67 -10.72
N PHE A 33 -1.64 -2.98 -11.99
CA PHE A 33 -1.99 -4.32 -12.41
C PHE A 33 -0.74 -5.19 -12.54
N LEU A 34 -0.76 -6.33 -11.86
CA LEU A 34 0.31 -7.30 -11.92
C LEU A 34 -0.26 -8.70 -12.14
N PRO A 35 0.51 -9.63 -12.75
CA PRO A 35 0.12 -11.04 -12.72
C PRO A 35 -0.03 -11.50 -11.27
N VAL A 36 -0.95 -12.42 -11.04
CA VAL A 36 -1.23 -12.94 -9.69
C VAL A 36 0.05 -13.42 -9.00
N THR A 37 0.96 -14.05 -9.75
CA THR A 37 2.20 -14.60 -9.21
C THR A 37 3.21 -13.52 -8.76
N ALA A 38 3.01 -12.27 -9.18
CA ALA A 38 3.92 -11.17 -8.85
C ALA A 38 3.23 -10.07 -8.05
N ALA A 39 1.98 -10.26 -7.65
CA ALA A 39 1.20 -9.22 -6.99
C ALA A 39 1.83 -8.74 -5.68
N GLU A 40 2.41 -9.65 -4.91
CA GLU A 40 3.01 -9.32 -3.62
C GLU A 40 4.27 -8.47 -3.73
N ILE A 41 4.92 -8.43 -4.89
CA ILE A 41 6.14 -7.66 -5.08
C ILE A 41 5.87 -6.17 -4.87
N ASN A 42 4.81 -5.64 -5.46
CA ASN A 42 4.49 -4.21 -5.31
C ASN A 42 4.03 -3.89 -3.89
N VAL A 43 3.35 -4.81 -3.23
CA VAL A 43 3.00 -4.63 -1.82
C VAL A 43 4.25 -4.50 -0.97
N LYS A 44 5.22 -5.38 -1.17
CA LYS A 44 6.50 -5.34 -0.47
C LYS A 44 7.26 -4.03 -0.75
N ARG A 45 7.26 -3.58 -2.00
CA ARG A 45 7.90 -2.33 -2.41
C ARG A 45 7.25 -1.12 -1.74
N PHE A 46 5.93 -1.14 -1.58
CA PHE A 46 5.18 -0.07 -0.94
C PHE A 46 5.50 -0.01 0.56
N PHE A 47 5.29 -1.11 1.28
CA PHE A 47 5.54 -1.11 2.72
C PHE A 47 7.03 -0.94 3.05
N GLY A 48 7.91 -1.43 2.19
CA GLY A 48 9.35 -1.25 2.36
C GLY A 48 9.81 0.19 2.29
N ALA A 49 9.02 1.07 1.67
CA ALA A 49 9.34 2.50 1.58
C ALA A 49 8.82 3.30 2.78
N LEU A 50 8.08 2.67 3.69
CA LEU A 50 7.39 3.35 4.78
C LEU A 50 7.85 2.86 6.14
N ALA A 51 7.58 3.66 7.15
CA ALA A 51 7.85 3.35 8.55
C ALA A 51 6.72 3.89 9.41
N GLY A 52 6.71 3.53 10.70
CA GLY A 52 5.81 4.14 11.65
C GLY A 52 6.10 5.62 11.83
N PRO A 53 5.26 6.35 12.59
CA PRO A 53 5.39 7.80 12.70
C PRO A 53 6.73 8.28 13.28
N GLU A 54 7.43 7.42 14.02
CA GLU A 54 8.73 7.75 14.59
C GLU A 54 9.86 6.92 13.97
N GLY A 55 9.66 6.40 12.77
CA GLY A 55 10.66 5.61 12.06
C GLY A 55 10.65 4.13 12.39
N GLN A 56 9.65 3.64 13.12
CA GLN A 56 9.57 2.24 13.50
C GLN A 56 9.39 1.34 12.28
N ALA A 57 10.01 0.17 12.30
CA ALA A 57 9.80 -0.82 11.26
C ALA A 57 8.35 -1.29 11.23
N LEU A 58 7.78 -1.37 10.03
CA LEU A 58 6.43 -1.89 9.85
C LEU A 58 6.43 -3.40 9.77
N VAL A 59 5.43 -4.01 10.42
CA VAL A 59 5.10 -5.41 10.23
C VAL A 59 3.73 -5.44 9.57
N TYR A 60 3.59 -6.18 8.48
CA TYR A 60 2.35 -6.22 7.72
C TYR A 60 2.03 -7.63 7.29
N LYS A 61 0.73 -7.92 7.18
CA LYS A 61 0.26 -9.21 6.68
C LYS A 61 -1.10 -9.03 6.01
N LYS A 62 -1.35 -9.82 4.98
CA LYS A 62 -2.66 -9.87 4.36
C LYS A 62 -3.61 -10.63 5.28
N VAL A 63 -4.74 -10.01 5.61
CA VAL A 63 -5.71 -10.62 6.52
C VAL A 63 -7.05 -10.93 5.86
N ASP A 64 -7.37 -10.29 4.74
CA ASP A 64 -8.65 -10.50 4.08
C ASP A 64 -8.62 -9.94 2.66
N SER A 65 -9.69 -10.22 1.91
CA SER A 65 -9.98 -9.59 0.63
C SER A 65 -11.43 -9.15 0.68
N CYS A 66 -11.73 -7.97 0.15
CA CYS A 66 -13.12 -7.49 0.16
C CYS A 66 -13.38 -6.49 -0.93
N CYS A 67 -14.62 -6.13 -0.96
CA CYS A 67 -15.08 -4.88 -1.55
C CYS A 67 -14.90 -4.87 -3.06
N PRO A 68 -15.71 -5.69 -3.78
CA PRO A 68 -15.69 -5.69 -5.25
C PRO A 68 -15.87 -4.28 -5.79
N PHE A 69 -15.12 -3.94 -6.83
CA PHE A 69 -15.23 -2.66 -7.49
C PHE A 69 -15.11 -2.86 -8.99
N PRO A 70 -15.67 -1.96 -9.82
CA PRO A 70 -15.53 -2.05 -11.27
C PRO A 70 -14.09 -1.91 -11.70
N SER A 71 -13.59 -2.83 -12.54
CA SER A 71 -12.26 -2.74 -13.11
C SER A 71 -12.24 -3.37 -14.49
N LYS A 72 -11.65 -2.66 -15.45
CA LYS A 72 -11.43 -3.18 -16.80
C LYS A 72 -10.22 -4.10 -16.89
N LYS A 73 -9.46 -4.21 -15.80
CA LYS A 73 -8.24 -5.03 -15.75
C LYS A 73 -8.52 -6.49 -15.40
N ASN A 74 -9.77 -6.84 -15.20
CA ASN A 74 -10.21 -8.19 -14.85
C ASN A 74 -11.23 -8.64 -15.88
N GLU A 75 -11.18 -9.92 -16.29
CA GLU A 75 -12.11 -10.48 -17.27
C GLU A 75 -13.58 -10.34 -16.87
N MET A 76 -13.85 -10.35 -15.57
CA MET A 76 -15.21 -10.22 -15.05
C MET A 76 -15.67 -8.77 -14.92
N GLY A 77 -14.81 -7.80 -15.27
CA GLY A 77 -15.12 -6.39 -15.14
C GLY A 77 -15.12 -5.88 -13.70
N ALA A 78 -14.62 -6.66 -12.76
CA ALA A 78 -14.55 -6.29 -11.35
C ALA A 78 -13.26 -6.76 -10.72
N GLY A 79 -12.79 -6.03 -9.74
CA GLY A 79 -11.66 -6.40 -8.92
C GLY A 79 -12.05 -6.53 -7.45
N ILE A 80 -11.15 -7.05 -6.64
CA ILE A 80 -11.33 -7.18 -5.20
C ILE A 80 -10.11 -6.57 -4.52
N LEU A 81 -10.35 -5.78 -3.47
CA LEU A 81 -9.27 -5.17 -2.70
C LEU A 81 -8.63 -6.21 -1.78
N ASP A 82 -7.32 -6.11 -1.61
CA ASP A 82 -6.62 -6.84 -0.57
C ASP A 82 -6.55 -5.97 0.69
N ILE A 83 -6.79 -6.58 1.84
CA ILE A 83 -6.73 -5.88 3.12
C ILE A 83 -5.51 -6.37 3.88
N TYR A 84 -4.64 -5.44 4.24
CA TYR A 84 -3.46 -5.70 5.04
C TYR A 84 -3.60 -5.10 6.42
N GLU A 85 -3.17 -5.82 7.45
CA GLU A 85 -2.96 -5.25 8.77
C GLU A 85 -1.53 -4.82 8.92
N VAL A 86 -1.35 -3.60 9.43
CA VAL A 86 -0.03 -3.01 9.63
C VAL A 86 0.12 -2.67 11.10
N THR A 87 1.26 -3.03 11.67
CA THR A 87 1.57 -2.71 13.06
C THR A 87 3.04 -2.28 13.16
N TRP A 88 3.38 -1.65 14.27
CA TRP A 88 4.75 -1.28 14.62
C TRP A 88 4.86 -1.22 16.13
N ASN A 89 6.09 -1.20 16.63
CA ASN A 89 6.34 -1.16 18.05
C ASN A 89 5.75 0.12 18.67
N GLY A 90 4.93 -0.03 19.67
CA GLY A 90 4.22 1.09 20.31
C GLY A 90 2.79 1.30 19.84
N LEU A 91 2.37 0.65 18.76
CA LEU A 91 1.01 0.76 18.28
C LEU A 91 0.11 -0.24 19.03
N SER A 92 -0.96 0.27 19.64
CA SER A 92 -1.85 -0.58 20.44
C SER A 92 -2.84 -1.39 19.62
N THR A 93 -3.27 -0.86 18.47
CA THR A 93 -4.26 -1.53 17.61
C THR A 93 -3.76 -1.51 16.17
N PRO A 94 -3.66 -2.67 15.50
CA PRO A 94 -3.23 -2.71 14.12
C PRO A 94 -4.12 -1.85 13.23
N LYS A 95 -3.53 -1.26 12.19
CA LYS A 95 -4.27 -0.48 11.20
C LYS A 95 -4.52 -1.32 9.97
N LYS A 96 -5.71 -1.17 9.38
CA LYS A 96 -6.05 -1.84 8.13
C LYS A 96 -5.76 -0.92 6.97
N ILE A 97 -5.12 -1.46 5.94
CA ILE A 97 -4.79 -0.74 4.71
C ILE A 97 -5.39 -1.51 3.53
N TYR A 98 -6.15 -0.79 2.70
CA TYR A 98 -6.79 -1.33 1.51
C TYR A 98 -5.90 -1.12 0.30
N ILE A 99 -5.63 -2.19 -0.43
CA ILE A 99 -4.73 -2.17 -1.57
C ILE A 99 -5.46 -2.67 -2.81
N ASN A 100 -5.36 -1.90 -3.89
CA ASN A 100 -5.90 -2.23 -5.19
C ASN A 100 -4.73 -2.61 -6.12
N LEU A 101 -4.69 -3.87 -6.55
CA LEU A 101 -3.66 -4.36 -7.45
C LEU A 101 -4.10 -4.38 -8.92
N TYR A 102 -5.30 -3.87 -9.22
CA TYR A 102 -5.84 -3.83 -10.58
C TYR A 102 -5.63 -2.48 -11.26
N GLU A 103 -5.56 -1.41 -10.48
CA GLU A 103 -5.49 -0.05 -11.00
C GLU A 103 -4.17 0.61 -10.63
N LYS A 104 -3.63 1.41 -11.55
CA LYS A 104 -2.46 2.24 -11.28
C LYS A 104 -2.90 3.60 -10.79
N GLY A 105 -2.12 4.19 -9.89
CA GLY A 105 -2.39 5.52 -9.40
C GLY A 105 -1.16 6.12 -8.77
N LYS A 106 -1.29 7.36 -8.30
CA LYS A 106 -0.22 8.02 -7.57
C LYS A 106 -0.09 7.34 -6.21
N VAL A 107 1.13 6.92 -5.88
CA VAL A 107 1.42 6.25 -4.61
C VAL A 107 2.07 7.25 -3.68
N VAL A 108 1.44 7.50 -2.54
CA VAL A 108 1.93 8.41 -1.52
C VAL A 108 1.88 7.71 -0.15
N ALA A 109 2.50 8.31 0.85
CA ALA A 109 2.44 7.75 2.19
C ALA A 109 1.06 8.02 2.80
N PRO A 110 0.41 6.99 3.38
CA PRO A 110 -0.80 7.23 4.16
C PRO A 110 -0.52 8.13 5.37
N GLN A 111 -1.50 8.93 5.78
CA GLN A 111 -1.34 9.76 6.97
C GLN A 111 -1.11 8.87 8.20
N GLY A 112 -0.22 9.30 9.07
CA GLY A 112 0.15 8.54 10.26
C GLY A 112 1.36 7.64 10.06
N LEU A 113 1.83 7.46 8.82
CA LEU A 113 3.08 6.76 8.51
C LEU A 113 4.13 7.76 8.05
N SER A 114 5.40 7.41 8.24
CA SER A 114 6.52 8.21 7.75
C SER A 114 7.14 7.53 6.54
N ILE A 115 7.92 8.30 5.79
CA ILE A 115 8.64 7.82 4.62
C ILE A 115 10.06 7.49 5.07
N LYS A 116 10.52 6.26 4.78
CA LYS A 116 11.89 5.89 5.10
C LYS A 116 12.87 6.75 4.33
N PRO A 117 13.97 7.21 4.95
CA PRO A 117 15.03 7.89 4.22
C PRO A 117 15.58 6.99 3.13
N ILE A 118 15.85 7.59 1.95
CA ILE A 118 16.48 6.85 0.86
C ILE A 118 17.97 6.73 1.20
N ALA A 119 18.48 5.50 1.16
CA ALA A 119 19.90 5.28 1.41
C ALA A 119 20.74 5.97 0.34
N PRO A 120 21.81 6.69 0.73
CA PRO A 120 22.68 7.36 -0.24
C PRO A 120 23.42 6.38 -1.15
#